data_1a2a9c5b4adfffcea79ec536960ed5c9
#
_entry.id   1a2a9c5b4adfffcea79ec536960ed5c9
#
_cell.length_a   1.000
_cell.length_b   1.000
_cell.length_c   1.000
_cell.angle_alpha   90.00
_cell.angle_beta   90.00
_cell.angle_gamma   90.00
#
_symmetry.space_group_name_H-M   'P 1'
#
loop_
_entity.id
_entity.type
_entity.pdbx_description
1 polymer ?
#
loop_
_entity_poly.entity_id
_entity_poly.type
_entity_poly.pdbx_seq_one_letter_code
_entity_poly.pdbx_strand_id
1 'polypeptide(L)'
;MSRTAANIVLIMPQGWIRKSLLLAALMVVTSVATGAAERQTLHGHVPFATETLFPRNRMSGAEHLNLAIGLPLRNAEMLTDRLQQIYDPASQNYRQYLTLAQFTEMFGPTEPDYQALIQFAETNGLTVIATHPNRVVLDVTGTVADIEKAFHLRMEVYEHPKEARTFHAPDAEPSLDLAIPVLHISGLDNFSLPHPNYKARPVNLTTKIVPNAGSGPGGAYRGNDFRAAYVPGTALTGTGQSVGLLQFDGYYASDITTYETQAGLPNVMLVNVPIDGGITTVGANNAEVALDIEMVISMSPGVAKIYVYEAPNPSPWVDLLSRMANDNLA
;
A
#
# COMPACT_ATOMS: atom_id res chain seq x y z
N MET A 1 88.92 35.87 -22.77
CA MET A 1 87.81 36.81 -22.95
C MET A 1 86.64 36.35 -22.01
N SER A 2 86.59 37.04 -20.84
CA SER A 2 85.66 36.81 -19.77
C SER A 2 84.36 37.59 -20.05
N ARG A 3 83.19 36.99 -19.97
CA ARG A 3 81.88 37.69 -19.86
C ARG A 3 81.28 37.36 -18.52
N THR A 4 81.24 38.35 -17.66
CA THR A 4 80.63 38.39 -16.35
C THR A 4 79.12 38.43 -16.53
N ALA A 5 78.34 37.46 -15.89
CA ALA A 5 76.94 37.52 -15.82
C ALA A 5 76.55 38.33 -14.56
N ALA A 6 75.78 39.37 -14.71
CA ALA A 6 75.18 40.15 -13.62
C ALA A 6 73.92 39.52 -13.09
N ASN A 7 73.96 39.13 -11.83
CA ASN A 7 72.74 38.69 -11.11
C ASN A 7 71.90 39.90 -10.68
N ILE A 8 70.71 40.06 -11.21
CA ILE A 8 69.70 41.03 -10.76
C ILE A 8 68.87 40.33 -9.71
N VAL A 9 69.06 40.72 -8.45
CA VAL A 9 68.16 40.32 -7.35
C VAL A 9 66.99 41.29 -7.27
N LEU A 10 65.81 40.87 -7.65
CA LEU A 10 64.58 41.65 -7.43
C LEU A 10 64.10 41.46 -5.99
N ILE A 11 64.25 42.50 -5.16
CA ILE A 11 63.73 42.56 -3.83
C ILE A 11 62.28 43.04 -3.96
N MET A 12 61.28 42.12 -3.76
CA MET A 12 59.86 42.48 -3.64
C MET A 12 59.54 42.82 -2.19
N PRO A 13 58.78 43.91 -1.91
CA PRO A 13 58.40 44.27 -0.55
C PRO A 13 57.42 43.22 0.05
N GLN A 14 57.69 42.81 1.30
CA GLN A 14 56.93 41.78 2.04
C GLN A 14 55.41 42.01 2.21
N GLY A 15 54.94 43.22 1.88
CA GLY A 15 53.52 43.57 1.98
C GLY A 15 52.59 42.98 0.89
N TRP A 16 53.14 42.57 -0.26
CA TRP A 16 52.35 42.06 -1.37
C TRP A 16 52.07 40.56 -1.30
N ILE A 17 52.93 39.81 -0.65
CA ILE A 17 52.77 38.35 -0.51
C ILE A 17 51.58 37.98 0.41
N ARG A 18 51.30 38.82 1.42
CA ARG A 18 50.18 38.58 2.33
C ARG A 18 48.78 38.87 1.72
N LYS A 19 48.70 39.80 0.77
CA LYS A 19 47.43 40.14 0.09
C LYS A 19 47.10 39.15 -1.01
N SER A 20 48.08 38.58 -1.68
CA SER A 20 47.86 37.56 -2.72
C SER A 20 47.49 36.19 -2.15
N LEU A 21 47.97 35.84 -0.96
CA LEU A 21 47.58 34.61 -0.27
C LEU A 21 46.13 34.66 0.33
N LEU A 22 45.64 35.84 0.72
CA LEU A 22 44.29 36.03 1.18
C LEU A 22 43.26 36.02 0.03
N LEU A 23 43.60 36.44 -1.18
CA LEU A 23 42.75 36.33 -2.35
C LEU A 23 42.71 34.90 -2.93
N ALA A 24 43.78 34.12 -2.79
CA ALA A 24 43.81 32.72 -3.22
C ALA A 24 43.02 31.78 -2.25
N ALA A 25 42.96 32.13 -0.96
CA ALA A 25 42.18 31.37 0.02
C ALA A 25 40.67 31.61 -0.07
N LEU A 26 40.19 32.69 -0.72
CA LEU A 26 38.77 33.00 -0.85
C LEU A 26 38.12 32.41 -2.12
N MET A 27 38.88 31.76 -3.01
CA MET A 27 38.35 31.13 -4.23
C MET A 27 38.28 29.60 -4.17
N VAL A 28 38.47 28.99 -3.03
CA VAL A 28 38.31 27.51 -2.83
C VAL A 28 37.03 27.15 -2.07
N VAL A 29 36.20 28.13 -1.75
CA VAL A 29 34.92 27.86 -1.14
C VAL A 29 33.83 28.25 -2.14
N THR A 30 33.43 27.37 -3.01
CA THR A 30 32.06 27.17 -3.53
C THR A 30 32.11 26.39 -4.85
N SER A 31 32.26 25.12 -4.74
CA SER A 31 31.53 24.22 -5.63
C SER A 31 31.24 22.96 -4.84
N VAL A 32 30.42 23.10 -3.81
CA VAL A 32 29.46 22.04 -3.51
C VAL A 32 28.56 22.11 -4.74
N ALA A 33 28.92 21.37 -5.78
CA ALA A 33 27.94 20.95 -6.75
C ALA A 33 26.89 20.20 -5.93
N THR A 34 25.80 20.86 -5.58
CA THR A 34 24.54 20.17 -5.32
C THR A 34 24.25 19.46 -6.64
N GLY A 35 24.78 18.24 -6.77
CA GLY A 35 24.33 17.34 -7.80
C GLY A 35 22.83 17.31 -7.62
N ALA A 36 22.07 17.88 -8.56
CA ALA A 36 20.65 17.63 -8.62
C ALA A 36 20.51 16.11 -8.58
N ALA A 37 19.74 15.62 -7.61
CA ALA A 37 19.47 14.19 -7.54
C ALA A 37 18.99 13.77 -8.94
N GLU A 38 19.58 12.72 -9.50
CA GLU A 38 19.16 12.23 -10.80
C GLU A 38 17.70 11.83 -10.68
N ARG A 39 16.86 12.41 -11.55
CA ARG A 39 15.41 12.18 -11.54
C ARG A 39 15.13 10.73 -11.84
N GLN A 40 14.48 10.02 -10.92
CA GLN A 40 14.03 8.66 -11.15
C GLN A 40 12.64 8.65 -11.80
N THR A 41 12.45 7.83 -12.83
CA THR A 41 11.14 7.58 -13.45
C THR A 41 10.64 6.21 -13.00
N LEU A 42 9.42 6.17 -12.49
CA LEU A 42 8.73 4.91 -12.19
C LEU A 42 7.97 4.43 -13.42
N HIS A 43 7.60 3.15 -13.44
CA HIS A 43 6.93 2.54 -14.58
C HIS A 43 5.69 1.75 -14.13
N GLY A 44 4.69 1.67 -15.01
CA GLY A 44 3.46 0.90 -14.79
C GLY A 44 2.37 1.67 -14.04
N HIS A 45 2.40 3.00 -14.07
CA HIS A 45 1.39 3.87 -13.47
C HIS A 45 0.37 4.40 -14.49
N VAL A 46 0.70 4.35 -15.78
CA VAL A 46 -0.21 4.70 -16.85
C VAL A 46 -0.99 3.45 -17.28
N PRO A 47 -2.31 3.36 -17.06
CA PRO A 47 -3.08 2.21 -17.47
C PRO A 47 -3.01 2.00 -18.97
N PHE A 48 -2.75 0.77 -19.42
CA PHE A 48 -2.66 0.42 -20.85
C PHE A 48 -3.91 0.85 -21.65
N ALA A 49 -5.08 0.89 -21.01
CA ALA A 49 -6.32 1.33 -21.65
C ALA A 49 -6.23 2.76 -22.18
N THR A 50 -5.44 3.64 -21.57
CA THR A 50 -5.32 5.04 -21.99
C THR A 50 -4.64 5.22 -23.34
N GLU A 51 -3.86 4.24 -23.83
CA GLU A 51 -3.24 4.28 -25.15
C GLU A 51 -4.25 4.41 -26.30
N THR A 52 -5.47 3.92 -26.09
CA THR A 52 -6.55 3.91 -27.10
C THR A 52 -7.71 4.83 -26.77
N LEU A 53 -7.67 5.51 -25.62
CA LEU A 53 -8.71 6.41 -25.15
C LEU A 53 -8.27 7.86 -25.29
N PHE A 54 -9.24 8.74 -25.58
CA PHE A 54 -9.00 10.17 -25.51
C PHE A 54 -9.46 10.70 -24.16
N PRO A 55 -8.66 11.56 -23.48
CA PRO A 55 -9.11 12.19 -22.26
C PRO A 55 -10.36 13.03 -22.52
N ARG A 56 -11.33 12.93 -21.63
CA ARG A 56 -12.55 13.73 -21.66
C ARG A 56 -12.25 15.17 -21.22
N ASN A 57 -11.46 15.30 -20.17
CA ASN A 57 -11.00 16.56 -19.61
C ASN A 57 -9.84 16.32 -18.67
N ARG A 58 -9.11 17.38 -18.36
CA ARG A 58 -8.11 17.38 -17.28
C ARG A 58 -8.82 17.35 -15.92
N MET A 59 -8.26 16.65 -14.96
CA MET A 59 -8.73 16.67 -13.58
C MET A 59 -8.55 18.07 -12.96
N SER A 60 -9.48 18.47 -12.10
CA SER A 60 -9.38 19.78 -11.44
C SER A 60 -8.18 19.84 -10.52
N GLY A 61 -7.32 20.86 -10.69
CA GLY A 61 -6.14 21.04 -9.84
C GLY A 61 -6.46 21.24 -8.34
N ALA A 62 -7.70 21.56 -8.00
CA ALA A 62 -8.15 21.73 -6.60
C ALA A 62 -8.71 20.44 -5.99
N GLU A 63 -8.92 19.39 -6.78
CA GLU A 63 -9.31 18.08 -6.25
C GLU A 63 -8.17 17.47 -5.41
N HIS A 64 -8.53 16.68 -4.40
CA HIS A 64 -7.57 15.99 -3.55
C HIS A 64 -7.54 14.51 -3.87
N LEU A 65 -6.33 13.95 -3.92
CA LEU A 65 -6.11 12.51 -3.99
C LEU A 65 -5.33 12.03 -2.76
N ASN A 66 -5.65 10.84 -2.31
CA ASN A 66 -4.86 10.09 -1.34
C ASN A 66 -3.93 9.15 -2.11
N LEU A 67 -2.66 9.17 -1.76
CA LEU A 67 -1.62 8.36 -2.39
C LEU A 67 -0.88 7.57 -1.33
N ALA A 68 -0.47 6.36 -1.70
CA ALA A 68 0.43 5.54 -0.90
C ALA A 68 1.75 5.37 -1.67
N ILE A 69 2.84 5.88 -1.10
CA ILE A 69 4.18 5.83 -1.72
C ILE A 69 4.96 4.69 -1.10
N GLY A 70 5.23 3.65 -1.89
CA GLY A 70 5.95 2.45 -1.47
C GLY A 70 7.45 2.56 -1.66
N LEU A 71 8.21 2.14 -0.65
CA LEU A 71 9.66 1.98 -0.71
C LEU A 71 10.05 0.51 -0.86
N PRO A 72 11.12 0.18 -1.60
CA PRO A 72 11.56 -1.20 -1.78
C PRO A 72 12.13 -1.77 -0.49
N LEU A 73 11.94 -3.07 -0.29
CA LEU A 73 12.59 -3.81 0.78
C LEU A 73 14.10 -3.92 0.51
N ARG A 74 14.87 -3.92 1.58
CA ARG A 74 16.31 -4.20 1.55
C ARG A 74 16.57 -5.71 1.61
N ASN A 75 17.75 -6.13 1.21
CA ASN A 75 18.22 -7.50 1.37
C ASN A 75 17.26 -8.58 0.81
N ALA A 76 16.71 -8.35 -0.40
CA ALA A 76 15.70 -9.19 -1.02
C ALA A 76 16.11 -10.69 -1.14
N GLU A 77 17.38 -10.97 -1.42
CA GLU A 77 17.90 -12.36 -1.47
C GLU A 77 17.81 -13.03 -0.11
N MET A 78 18.26 -12.34 0.96
CA MET A 78 18.17 -12.87 2.34
C MET A 78 16.71 -13.08 2.78
N LEU A 79 15.78 -12.21 2.33
CA LEU A 79 14.35 -12.39 2.60
C LEU A 79 13.82 -13.65 1.92
N THR A 80 14.20 -13.88 0.66
CA THR A 80 13.83 -15.08 -0.10
C THR A 80 14.34 -16.35 0.59
N ASP A 81 15.61 -16.37 0.98
CA ASP A 81 16.22 -17.49 1.71
C ASP A 81 15.51 -17.73 3.06
N ARG A 82 15.19 -16.65 3.77
CA ARG A 82 14.48 -16.75 5.05
C ARG A 82 13.08 -17.32 4.88
N LEU A 83 12.34 -16.92 3.85
CA LEU A 83 11.03 -17.48 3.54
C LEU A 83 11.11 -18.97 3.25
N GLN A 84 12.08 -19.43 2.44
CA GLN A 84 12.28 -20.85 2.18
C GLN A 84 12.54 -21.61 3.49
N GLN A 85 13.41 -21.11 4.35
CA GLN A 85 13.74 -21.75 5.62
C GLN A 85 12.55 -21.84 6.58
N ILE A 86 11.68 -20.84 6.64
CA ILE A 86 10.49 -20.85 7.49
C ILE A 86 9.51 -21.94 7.08
N TYR A 87 9.45 -22.27 5.81
CA TYR A 87 8.54 -23.30 5.27
C TYR A 87 9.17 -24.68 5.11
N ASP A 88 10.50 -24.83 5.26
CA ASP A 88 11.19 -26.11 5.20
C ASP A 88 11.19 -26.82 6.55
N PRO A 89 10.49 -27.97 6.71
CA PRO A 89 10.47 -28.73 7.96
C PRO A 89 11.86 -29.21 8.43
N ALA A 90 12.85 -29.31 7.52
CA ALA A 90 14.22 -29.73 7.86
C ALA A 90 15.08 -28.53 8.35
N SER A 91 14.62 -27.31 8.18
CA SER A 91 15.33 -26.11 8.59
C SER A 91 15.26 -25.88 10.10
N GLN A 92 16.35 -25.38 10.69
CA GLN A 92 16.35 -24.90 12.07
C GLN A 92 15.43 -23.67 12.26
N ASN A 93 15.11 -22.96 11.17
CA ASN A 93 14.23 -21.80 11.18
C ASN A 93 12.77 -22.16 10.83
N TYR A 94 12.42 -23.45 10.78
CA TYR A 94 11.06 -23.89 10.49
C TYR A 94 10.04 -23.26 11.44
N ARG A 95 9.03 -22.57 10.89
CA ARG A 95 7.99 -21.83 11.65
C ARG A 95 8.51 -20.77 12.63
N GLN A 96 9.76 -20.32 12.46
CA GLN A 96 10.27 -19.21 13.25
C GLN A 96 10.01 -17.89 12.50
N TYR A 97 8.84 -17.33 12.72
CA TYR A 97 8.42 -16.07 12.13
C TYR A 97 9.14 -14.89 12.77
N LEU A 98 9.38 -13.86 11.99
CA LEU A 98 9.96 -12.61 12.48
C LEU A 98 8.89 -11.76 13.16
N THR A 99 9.27 -11.08 14.21
CA THR A 99 8.47 -9.96 14.72
C THR A 99 8.53 -8.79 13.75
N LEU A 100 7.58 -7.85 13.86
CA LEU A 100 7.58 -6.61 13.05
C LEU A 100 8.91 -5.85 13.20
N ALA A 101 9.42 -5.72 14.41
CA ALA A 101 10.70 -5.04 14.67
C ALA A 101 11.88 -5.74 13.99
N GLN A 102 11.95 -7.07 14.05
CA GLN A 102 12.98 -7.85 13.36
C GLN A 102 12.88 -7.72 11.83
N PHE A 103 11.67 -7.79 11.31
CA PHE A 103 11.44 -7.59 9.87
C PHE A 103 11.90 -6.20 9.44
N THR A 104 11.48 -5.16 10.15
CA THR A 104 11.82 -3.77 9.84
C THR A 104 13.32 -3.54 9.86
N GLU A 105 14.03 -4.07 10.87
CA GLU A 105 15.48 -3.93 11.00
C GLU A 105 16.23 -4.63 9.85
N MET A 106 15.80 -5.84 9.48
CA MET A 106 16.47 -6.66 8.46
C MET A 106 16.13 -6.24 7.04
N PHE A 107 14.87 -5.90 6.77
CA PHE A 107 14.31 -5.79 5.43
C PHE A 107 13.61 -4.46 5.15
N GLY A 108 13.12 -3.77 6.14
CA GLY A 108 12.46 -2.48 5.97
C GLY A 108 13.40 -1.40 5.45
N PRO A 109 12.91 -0.38 4.76
CA PRO A 109 13.70 0.82 4.41
C PRO A 109 14.40 1.42 5.63
N THR A 110 15.53 2.08 5.42
CA THR A 110 16.24 2.72 6.52
C THR A 110 15.44 3.92 7.05
N GLU A 111 15.65 4.27 8.31
CA GLU A 111 15.02 5.48 8.87
C GLU A 111 15.40 6.74 8.09
N PRO A 112 16.68 6.96 7.70
CA PRO A 112 17.06 8.10 6.87
C PRO A 112 16.34 8.15 5.52
N ASP A 113 16.14 6.99 4.84
CA ASP A 113 15.41 6.95 3.57
C ASP A 113 13.95 7.31 3.77
N TYR A 114 13.33 6.79 4.83
CA TYR A 114 11.93 7.09 5.13
C TYR A 114 11.72 8.57 5.46
N GLN A 115 12.64 9.18 6.22
CA GLN A 115 12.61 10.60 6.51
C GLN A 115 12.85 11.46 5.27
N ALA A 116 13.71 11.02 4.34
CA ALA A 116 13.89 11.70 3.06
C ALA A 116 12.61 11.69 2.21
N LEU A 117 11.85 10.59 2.23
CA LEU A 117 10.55 10.51 1.56
C LEU A 117 9.52 11.47 2.20
N ILE A 118 9.45 11.51 3.53
CA ILE A 118 8.58 12.43 4.26
C ILE A 118 8.91 13.88 3.87
N GLN A 119 10.20 14.25 3.91
CA GLN A 119 10.64 15.59 3.54
C GLN A 119 10.33 15.93 2.07
N PHE A 120 10.48 14.97 1.16
CA PHE A 120 10.09 15.13 -0.25
C PHE A 120 8.61 15.45 -0.37
N ALA A 121 7.74 14.68 0.30
CA ALA A 121 6.29 14.88 0.28
C ALA A 121 5.93 16.31 0.77
N GLU A 122 6.40 16.68 1.96
CA GLU A 122 6.10 17.98 2.58
C GLU A 122 6.62 19.16 1.73
N THR A 123 7.84 19.05 1.17
CA THR A 123 8.44 20.10 0.33
C THR A 123 7.66 20.32 -0.96
N ASN A 124 6.98 19.28 -1.47
CA ASN A 124 6.16 19.34 -2.67
C ASN A 124 4.67 19.64 -2.41
N GLY A 125 4.31 20.03 -1.18
CA GLY A 125 2.95 20.42 -0.83
C GLY A 125 2.02 19.27 -0.49
N LEU A 126 2.54 18.04 -0.38
CA LEU A 126 1.76 16.89 0.05
C LEU A 126 1.74 16.84 1.58
N THR A 127 0.59 16.46 2.15
CA THR A 127 0.42 16.27 3.58
C THR A 127 0.55 14.79 3.93
N VAL A 128 1.42 14.46 4.87
CA VAL A 128 1.53 13.09 5.41
C VAL A 128 0.31 12.81 6.29
N ILE A 129 -0.45 11.78 5.95
CA ILE A 129 -1.66 11.37 6.69
C ILE A 129 -1.41 10.13 7.57
N ALA A 130 -0.49 9.25 7.18
CA ALA A 130 -0.06 8.14 8.02
C ALA A 130 1.41 7.74 7.75
N THR A 131 2.04 7.20 8.79
CA THR A 131 3.36 6.56 8.74
C THR A 131 3.26 5.14 9.28
N HIS A 132 4.12 4.24 8.80
CA HIS A 132 4.09 2.85 9.18
C HIS A 132 5.40 2.41 9.88
N PRO A 133 5.32 1.65 11.00
CA PRO A 133 6.51 1.20 11.73
C PRO A 133 7.48 0.37 10.87
N ASN A 134 6.98 -0.35 9.85
CA ASN A 134 7.81 -1.11 8.91
C ASN A 134 8.49 -0.22 7.84
N ARG A 135 8.11 1.05 7.73
CA ARG A 135 8.64 2.05 6.79
C ARG A 135 8.49 1.70 5.30
N VAL A 136 7.61 0.76 4.95
CA VAL A 136 7.43 0.29 3.56
C VAL A 136 6.52 1.21 2.76
N VAL A 137 5.62 1.92 3.46
CA VAL A 137 4.61 2.79 2.85
C VAL A 137 4.56 4.12 3.60
N LEU A 138 4.36 5.21 2.85
CA LEU A 138 4.03 6.53 3.37
C LEU A 138 2.71 6.98 2.73
N ASP A 139 1.69 7.23 3.57
CA ASP A 139 0.40 7.71 3.09
C ASP A 139 0.38 9.23 3.09
N VAL A 140 0.04 9.79 1.96
CA VAL A 140 0.00 11.23 1.76
C VAL A 140 -1.31 11.65 1.07
N THR A 141 -1.71 12.89 1.29
CA THR A 141 -2.78 13.53 0.52
C THR A 141 -2.28 14.85 -0.05
N GLY A 142 -2.82 15.23 -1.19
CA GLY A 142 -2.47 16.50 -1.81
C GLY A 142 -3.48 16.93 -2.86
N THR A 143 -3.41 18.19 -3.25
CA THR A 143 -4.18 18.67 -4.41
C THR A 143 -3.60 18.05 -5.69
N VAL A 144 -4.44 17.87 -6.69
CA VAL A 144 -3.99 17.42 -8.02
C VAL A 144 -2.88 18.32 -8.56
N ALA A 145 -2.95 19.63 -8.30
CA ALA A 145 -1.90 20.57 -8.73
C ALA A 145 -0.54 20.29 -8.08
N ASP A 146 -0.52 19.96 -6.77
CA ASP A 146 0.71 19.61 -6.05
C ASP A 146 1.24 18.25 -6.51
N ILE A 147 0.37 17.27 -6.72
CA ILE A 147 0.68 15.92 -7.22
C ILE A 147 1.32 16.01 -8.62
N GLU A 148 0.72 16.76 -9.54
CA GLU A 148 1.25 16.97 -10.88
C GLU A 148 2.65 17.59 -10.86
N LYS A 149 2.86 18.55 -9.95
CA LYS A 149 4.16 19.18 -9.74
C LYS A 149 5.18 18.23 -9.12
N ALA A 150 4.79 17.48 -8.08
CA ALA A 150 5.66 16.58 -7.35
C ALA A 150 6.18 15.43 -8.23
N PHE A 151 5.32 14.93 -9.12
CA PHE A 151 5.59 13.74 -9.93
C PHE A 151 5.77 14.02 -11.42
N HIS A 152 5.74 15.31 -11.85
CA HIS A 152 5.99 15.76 -13.23
C HIS A 152 5.07 15.11 -14.27
N LEU A 153 3.78 15.07 -13.99
CA LEU A 153 2.74 14.48 -14.83
C LEU A 153 1.49 15.39 -14.89
N ARG A 154 0.47 14.99 -15.63
CA ARG A 154 -0.87 15.59 -15.60
C ARG A 154 -1.89 14.52 -15.30
N MET A 155 -2.91 14.90 -14.54
CA MET A 155 -4.02 14.00 -14.21
C MET A 155 -5.17 14.24 -15.20
N GLU A 156 -5.52 13.21 -15.95
CA GLU A 156 -6.56 13.23 -16.97
C GLU A 156 -7.74 12.36 -16.55
N VAL A 157 -8.94 12.69 -17.07
CA VAL A 157 -10.18 11.94 -16.83
C VAL A 157 -10.62 11.27 -18.13
N TYR A 158 -10.93 9.98 -18.08
CA TYR A 158 -11.33 9.15 -19.21
C TYR A 158 -12.68 8.50 -18.96
N GLU A 159 -13.41 8.17 -20.05
CA GLU A 159 -14.56 7.26 -19.97
C GLU A 159 -14.04 5.82 -19.79
N HIS A 160 -14.58 5.08 -18.83
CA HIS A 160 -14.18 3.71 -18.64
C HIS A 160 -14.75 2.80 -19.76
N PRO A 161 -13.91 1.97 -20.43
CA PRO A 161 -14.33 1.26 -21.66
C PRO A 161 -15.36 0.16 -21.42
N LYS A 162 -15.55 -0.30 -20.17
CA LYS A 162 -16.43 -1.42 -19.83
C LYS A 162 -17.46 -1.10 -18.74
N GLU A 163 -17.25 -0.04 -17.98
CA GLU A 163 -18.07 0.33 -16.83
C GLU A 163 -18.72 1.69 -17.06
N ALA A 164 -19.93 1.91 -16.54
CA ALA A 164 -20.66 3.17 -16.70
C ALA A 164 -20.14 4.23 -15.71
N ARG A 165 -18.84 4.55 -15.78
CA ARG A 165 -18.17 5.57 -14.98
C ARG A 165 -17.01 6.19 -15.73
N THR A 166 -16.49 7.27 -15.20
CA THR A 166 -15.18 7.80 -15.56
C THR A 166 -14.10 7.24 -14.64
N PHE A 167 -12.85 7.34 -15.07
CA PHE A 167 -11.69 7.10 -14.23
C PHE A 167 -10.64 8.20 -14.47
N HIS A 168 -9.78 8.43 -13.49
CA HIS A 168 -8.63 9.29 -13.67
C HIS A 168 -7.35 8.45 -13.82
N ALA A 169 -6.39 8.99 -14.53
CA ALA A 169 -5.06 8.41 -14.69
C ALA A 169 -4.03 9.50 -15.08
N PRO A 170 -2.73 9.28 -14.81
CA PRO A 170 -1.69 10.17 -15.27
C PRO A 170 -1.49 10.05 -16.80
N ASP A 171 -1.09 11.15 -17.43
CA ASP A 171 -0.76 11.21 -18.87
C ASP A 171 0.65 10.66 -19.18
N ALA A 172 1.49 10.54 -18.17
CA ALA A 172 2.86 10.05 -18.26
C ALA A 172 3.25 9.29 -16.99
N GLU A 173 4.29 8.48 -17.10
CA GLU A 173 4.88 7.81 -15.95
C GLU A 173 5.45 8.82 -14.95
N PRO A 174 5.18 8.67 -13.63
CA PRO A 174 5.65 9.60 -12.61
C PRO A 174 7.17 9.61 -12.52
N SER A 175 7.73 10.79 -12.29
CA SER A 175 9.16 10.97 -12.05
C SER A 175 9.40 11.87 -10.84
N LEU A 176 10.43 11.55 -10.05
CA LEU A 176 10.71 12.19 -8.78
C LEU A 176 12.15 12.72 -8.73
N ASP A 177 12.31 13.93 -8.22
CA ASP A 177 13.62 14.51 -7.89
C ASP A 177 14.03 14.09 -6.46
N LEU A 178 14.19 12.77 -6.25
CA LEU A 178 14.46 12.13 -4.96
C LEU A 178 15.56 11.08 -5.14
N ALA A 179 16.60 11.14 -4.30
CA ALA A 179 17.78 10.29 -4.45
C ALA A 179 17.59 8.84 -3.95
N ILE A 180 16.61 8.60 -3.06
CA ILE A 180 16.29 7.25 -2.56
C ILE A 180 15.39 6.52 -3.56
N PRO A 181 15.49 5.20 -3.68
CA PRO A 181 14.62 4.45 -4.57
C PRO A 181 13.17 4.46 -4.06
N VAL A 182 12.22 4.72 -4.97
CA VAL A 182 10.78 4.55 -4.76
C VAL A 182 10.30 3.36 -5.59
N LEU A 183 9.48 2.51 -4.99
CA LEU A 183 9.00 1.31 -5.65
C LEU A 183 7.76 1.59 -6.51
N HIS A 184 6.77 2.28 -5.94
CA HIS A 184 5.47 2.51 -6.56
C HIS A 184 4.72 3.65 -5.89
N ILE A 185 3.80 4.28 -6.59
CA ILE A 185 2.85 5.26 -6.07
C ILE A 185 1.44 4.78 -6.40
N SER A 186 0.72 4.28 -5.40
CA SER A 186 -0.69 3.89 -5.54
C SER A 186 -1.60 5.11 -5.43
N GLY A 187 -2.73 5.09 -6.12
CA GLY A 187 -3.75 6.16 -6.06
C GLY A 187 -3.65 7.18 -7.20
N LEU A 188 -2.64 7.09 -8.09
CA LEU A 188 -2.56 7.94 -9.28
C LEU A 188 -3.59 7.56 -10.36
N ASP A 189 -4.17 6.37 -10.30
CA ASP A 189 -5.29 5.98 -11.14
C ASP A 189 -6.37 5.24 -10.34
N ASN A 190 -7.58 5.23 -10.86
CA ASN A 190 -8.70 4.43 -10.39
C ASN A 190 -9.35 3.64 -11.52
N PHE A 191 -8.54 3.21 -12.49
CA PHE A 191 -9.00 2.40 -13.62
C PHE A 191 -9.59 1.07 -13.13
N SER A 192 -8.86 0.34 -12.31
CA SER A 192 -9.32 -0.91 -11.71
C SER A 192 -9.80 -0.67 -10.29
N LEU A 193 -11.09 -0.90 -10.04
CA LEU A 193 -11.65 -0.85 -8.69
C LEU A 193 -11.91 -2.26 -8.17
N PRO A 194 -11.69 -2.53 -6.88
CA PRO A 194 -12.18 -3.74 -6.24
C PRO A 194 -13.69 -3.86 -6.40
N HIS A 195 -14.16 -5.01 -6.84
CA HIS A 195 -15.58 -5.32 -6.92
C HIS A 195 -15.83 -6.80 -6.62
N PRO A 196 -16.95 -7.14 -6.00
CA PRO A 196 -17.31 -8.52 -5.72
C PRO A 196 -17.41 -9.35 -7.00
N ASN A 197 -16.89 -10.57 -6.95
CA ASN A 197 -16.95 -11.49 -8.08
C ASN A 197 -17.94 -12.62 -7.85
N TYR A 198 -19.05 -12.35 -7.16
CA TYR A 198 -20.15 -13.28 -6.95
C TYR A 198 -21.33 -12.99 -7.89
N LYS A 199 -22.17 -13.99 -8.10
CA LYS A 199 -23.45 -13.85 -8.82
C LYS A 199 -24.60 -14.06 -7.87
N ALA A 200 -25.27 -12.98 -7.48
CA ALA A 200 -26.50 -13.07 -6.70
C ALA A 200 -27.58 -13.80 -7.53
N ARG A 201 -28.17 -14.84 -6.95
CA ARG A 201 -29.35 -15.52 -7.50
C ARG A 201 -30.52 -15.31 -6.56
N PRO A 202 -31.66 -14.83 -7.03
CA PRO A 202 -32.88 -14.79 -6.22
C PRO A 202 -33.21 -16.21 -5.70
N VAL A 203 -33.30 -16.36 -4.40
CA VAL A 203 -33.76 -17.63 -3.81
C VAL A 203 -35.26 -17.72 -4.04
N ASN A 204 -35.70 -18.61 -4.90
CA ASN A 204 -37.13 -18.89 -5.06
C ASN A 204 -37.53 -19.84 -3.93
N LEU A 205 -38.09 -19.28 -2.85
CA LEU A 205 -38.51 -20.02 -1.65
C LEU A 205 -39.67 -21.01 -1.93
N THR A 206 -40.24 -20.97 -3.12
CA THR A 206 -41.34 -21.92 -3.51
C THR A 206 -40.82 -23.18 -4.19
N THR A 207 -39.51 -23.28 -4.47
CA THR A 207 -38.92 -24.47 -5.08
C THR A 207 -38.93 -25.63 -4.05
N LYS A 208 -39.47 -26.79 -4.44
CA LYS A 208 -39.42 -28.01 -3.64
C LYS A 208 -37.98 -28.31 -3.19
N ILE A 209 -37.82 -28.66 -1.91
CA ILE A 209 -36.54 -29.14 -1.36
C ILE A 209 -36.09 -30.33 -2.21
N VAL A 210 -34.95 -30.19 -2.87
CA VAL A 210 -34.32 -31.28 -3.63
C VAL A 210 -33.52 -32.12 -2.62
N PRO A 211 -33.65 -33.45 -2.58
CA PRO A 211 -32.80 -34.30 -1.76
C PRO A 211 -31.30 -34.03 -2.08
N ASN A 212 -30.48 -33.98 -1.04
CA ASN A 212 -29.05 -33.59 -1.07
C ASN A 212 -28.76 -32.08 -1.32
N ALA A 213 -29.68 -31.21 -0.97
CA ALA A 213 -29.44 -29.77 -0.86
C ALA A 213 -28.88 -29.39 0.51
N GLY A 214 -28.41 -28.17 0.67
CA GLY A 214 -27.92 -27.63 1.94
C GLY A 214 -29.01 -27.49 3.00
N SER A 215 -28.61 -27.21 4.24
CA SER A 215 -29.50 -27.11 5.41
C SER A 215 -30.31 -25.80 5.46
N GLY A 216 -29.99 -24.84 4.60
CA GLY A 216 -30.64 -23.54 4.54
C GLY A 216 -32.00 -23.52 3.81
N PRO A 217 -32.70 -22.38 3.85
CA PRO A 217 -33.99 -22.20 3.16
C PRO A 217 -33.84 -22.48 1.66
N GLY A 218 -34.80 -23.20 1.09
CA GLY A 218 -34.77 -23.60 -0.33
C GLY A 218 -33.63 -24.54 -0.71
N GLY A 219 -32.97 -25.18 0.26
CA GLY A 219 -31.83 -26.08 0.04
C GLY A 219 -30.49 -25.34 -0.16
N ALA A 220 -30.38 -24.06 0.20
CA ALA A 220 -29.15 -23.33 0.18
C ALA A 220 -28.12 -23.91 1.16
N TYR A 221 -26.85 -23.91 0.77
CA TYR A 221 -25.76 -24.31 1.68
C TYR A 221 -25.46 -23.18 2.66
N ARG A 222 -25.23 -23.50 3.92
CA ARG A 222 -24.88 -22.57 4.98
C ARG A 222 -24.18 -23.23 6.16
N GLY A 223 -23.49 -22.45 6.97
CA GLY A 223 -22.95 -22.90 8.24
C GLY A 223 -22.17 -24.21 8.15
N ASN A 224 -22.60 -25.22 8.87
CA ASN A 224 -21.92 -26.52 8.94
C ASN A 224 -21.92 -27.31 7.62
N ASP A 225 -22.76 -26.98 6.65
CA ASP A 225 -22.70 -27.62 5.32
C ASP A 225 -21.33 -27.42 4.66
N PHE A 226 -20.73 -26.22 4.79
CA PHE A 226 -19.42 -25.91 4.26
C PHE A 226 -18.34 -26.72 4.98
N ARG A 227 -18.39 -26.82 6.31
CA ARG A 227 -17.44 -27.66 7.05
C ARG A 227 -17.56 -29.13 6.66
N ALA A 228 -18.78 -29.64 6.55
CA ALA A 228 -19.00 -31.02 6.15
C ALA A 228 -18.47 -31.34 4.75
N ALA A 229 -18.54 -30.35 3.84
CA ALA A 229 -18.06 -30.51 2.46
C ALA A 229 -16.53 -30.38 2.32
N TYR A 230 -15.91 -29.40 2.99
CA TYR A 230 -14.51 -29.03 2.73
C TYR A 230 -13.52 -29.53 3.79
N VAL A 231 -13.94 -29.77 5.02
CA VAL A 231 -13.10 -30.26 6.12
C VAL A 231 -13.79 -31.35 6.93
N PRO A 232 -14.27 -32.42 6.28
CA PRO A 232 -15.01 -33.48 6.95
C PRO A 232 -14.17 -34.15 8.03
N GLY A 233 -14.81 -34.41 9.19
CA GLY A 233 -14.17 -35.15 10.29
C GLY A 233 -13.09 -34.39 11.08
N THR A 234 -12.83 -33.11 10.77
CA THR A 234 -11.87 -32.34 11.57
C THR A 234 -12.50 -31.83 12.86
N ALA A 235 -11.78 -32.01 13.98
CA ALA A 235 -12.16 -31.48 15.28
C ALA A 235 -11.68 -30.03 15.50
N LEU A 236 -10.80 -29.52 14.62
CA LEU A 236 -10.26 -28.16 14.74
C LEU A 236 -11.34 -27.14 14.41
N THR A 237 -11.56 -26.20 15.31
CA THR A 237 -12.62 -25.17 15.20
C THR A 237 -12.07 -23.75 15.10
N GLY A 238 -10.74 -23.58 15.07
CA GLY A 238 -10.09 -22.25 15.14
C GLY A 238 -10.04 -21.67 16.55
N THR A 239 -10.27 -22.47 17.59
CA THR A 239 -10.23 -22.01 18.98
C THR A 239 -8.88 -21.37 19.31
N GLY A 240 -8.92 -20.14 19.86
CA GLY A 240 -7.74 -19.35 20.20
C GLY A 240 -7.08 -18.64 19.01
N GLN A 241 -7.64 -18.79 17.80
CA GLN A 241 -7.17 -18.06 16.60
C GLN A 241 -7.99 -16.81 16.36
N SER A 242 -7.40 -15.86 15.64
CA SER A 242 -8.08 -14.69 15.08
C SER A 242 -7.91 -14.69 13.58
N VAL A 243 -8.81 -13.99 12.87
CA VAL A 243 -8.76 -13.82 11.41
C VAL A 243 -8.86 -12.34 11.07
N GLY A 244 -8.01 -11.87 10.15
CA GLY A 244 -8.11 -10.54 9.55
C GLY A 244 -8.75 -10.64 8.17
N LEU A 245 -9.78 -9.85 7.91
CA LEU A 245 -10.43 -9.71 6.61
C LEU A 245 -10.14 -8.32 6.03
N LEU A 246 -9.76 -8.24 4.75
CA LEU A 246 -9.56 -7.01 4.01
C LEU A 246 -10.84 -6.69 3.23
N GLN A 247 -11.44 -5.51 3.46
CA GLN A 247 -12.73 -5.15 2.91
C GLN A 247 -12.75 -3.72 2.36
N PHE A 248 -13.48 -3.52 1.24
CA PHE A 248 -13.70 -2.22 0.61
C PHE A 248 -15.16 -1.75 0.70
N ASP A 249 -15.91 -2.31 1.64
CA ASP A 249 -17.26 -1.88 2.02
C ASP A 249 -17.50 -2.28 3.48
N GLY A 250 -18.61 -1.84 4.04
CA GLY A 250 -19.07 -2.22 5.37
C GLY A 250 -20.06 -3.38 5.32
N TYR A 251 -20.57 -3.74 6.50
CA TYR A 251 -21.60 -4.77 6.67
C TYR A 251 -22.62 -4.35 7.74
N TYR A 252 -23.77 -4.99 7.74
CA TYR A 252 -24.76 -4.84 8.81
C TYR A 252 -24.53 -5.93 9.86
N ALA A 253 -24.21 -5.55 11.08
CA ALA A 253 -24.01 -6.51 12.18
C ALA A 253 -25.24 -7.39 12.44
N SER A 254 -26.44 -6.87 12.17
CA SER A 254 -27.69 -7.62 12.24
C SER A 254 -27.77 -8.82 11.29
N ASP A 255 -27.13 -8.71 10.12
CA ASP A 255 -27.15 -9.77 9.13
C ASP A 255 -26.28 -10.94 9.61
N ILE A 256 -25.12 -10.62 10.18
CA ILE A 256 -24.21 -11.63 10.76
C ILE A 256 -24.87 -12.37 11.92
N THR A 257 -25.47 -11.65 12.88
CA THR A 257 -26.15 -12.27 14.01
C THR A 257 -27.36 -13.08 13.57
N THR A 258 -28.08 -12.67 12.53
CA THR A 258 -29.16 -13.41 11.93
C THR A 258 -28.66 -14.72 11.30
N TYR A 259 -27.55 -14.65 10.55
CA TYR A 259 -26.96 -15.84 9.96
C TYR A 259 -26.47 -16.83 11.03
N GLU A 260 -25.74 -16.36 12.04
CA GLU A 260 -25.28 -17.19 13.17
C GLU A 260 -26.44 -17.95 13.83
N THR A 261 -27.51 -17.22 14.14
CA THR A 261 -28.72 -17.79 14.76
C THR A 261 -29.37 -18.84 13.87
N GLN A 262 -29.55 -18.53 12.58
CA GLN A 262 -30.22 -19.44 11.63
C GLN A 262 -29.36 -20.67 11.30
N ALA A 263 -28.03 -20.52 11.31
CA ALA A 263 -27.11 -21.61 11.05
C ALA A 263 -26.72 -22.41 12.30
N GLY A 264 -27.21 -22.02 13.49
CA GLY A 264 -26.84 -22.64 14.77
C GLY A 264 -25.37 -22.47 15.11
N LEU A 265 -24.77 -21.36 14.71
CA LEU A 265 -23.36 -21.00 14.94
C LEU A 265 -23.21 -20.11 16.18
N PRO A 266 -22.05 -20.10 16.84
CA PRO A 266 -21.79 -19.19 17.95
C PRO A 266 -21.71 -17.74 17.45
N ASN A 267 -22.01 -16.80 18.36
CA ASN A 267 -21.77 -15.38 18.10
C ASN A 267 -20.26 -15.09 18.25
N VAL A 268 -19.63 -14.63 17.17
CA VAL A 268 -18.20 -14.33 17.10
C VAL A 268 -17.98 -12.82 17.25
N MET A 269 -16.97 -12.45 18.04
CA MET A 269 -16.59 -11.05 18.21
C MET A 269 -16.02 -10.47 16.91
N LEU A 270 -16.65 -9.41 16.39
CA LEU A 270 -16.18 -8.63 15.25
C LEU A 270 -15.54 -7.34 15.75
N VAL A 271 -14.38 -6.98 15.19
CA VAL A 271 -13.62 -5.76 15.50
C VAL A 271 -13.34 -5.02 14.20
N ASN A 272 -14.02 -3.90 13.99
CA ASN A 272 -13.77 -3.06 12.82
C ASN A 272 -12.46 -2.27 13.00
N VAL A 273 -11.59 -2.31 12.00
CA VAL A 273 -10.34 -1.57 11.93
C VAL A 273 -10.42 -0.61 10.75
N PRO A 274 -10.77 0.67 10.99
CA PRO A 274 -10.91 1.65 9.93
C PRO A 274 -9.54 2.04 9.36
N ILE A 275 -9.49 2.16 8.03
CA ILE A 275 -8.34 2.61 7.26
C ILE A 275 -8.84 3.70 6.29
N ASP A 276 -8.04 4.73 6.04
CA ASP A 276 -8.39 5.87 5.17
C ASP A 276 -9.74 6.52 5.52
N GLY A 277 -10.03 6.62 6.81
CA GLY A 277 -11.29 7.14 7.33
C GLY A 277 -12.38 6.11 7.54
N GLY A 278 -12.18 4.85 7.11
CA GLY A 278 -13.11 3.74 7.30
C GLY A 278 -14.43 3.89 6.54
N ILE A 279 -15.34 2.97 6.78
CA ILE A 279 -16.67 2.96 6.16
C ILE A 279 -17.67 3.70 7.07
N THR A 280 -18.13 4.87 6.61
CA THR A 280 -19.13 5.67 7.31
C THR A 280 -20.57 5.28 6.98
N THR A 281 -20.76 4.67 5.79
CA THR A 281 -22.07 4.21 5.31
C THR A 281 -21.88 2.93 4.55
N VAL A 282 -22.64 1.90 4.94
CA VAL A 282 -22.60 0.59 4.28
C VAL A 282 -23.10 0.74 2.85
N GLY A 283 -22.30 0.28 1.89
CA GLY A 283 -22.54 0.43 0.45
C GLY A 283 -23.24 -0.77 -0.17
N ALA A 284 -23.21 -0.78 -1.51
CA ALA A 284 -23.91 -1.81 -2.31
C ALA A 284 -23.19 -3.17 -2.32
N ASN A 285 -21.91 -3.20 -1.95
CA ASN A 285 -21.09 -4.42 -1.92
C ASN A 285 -21.04 -5.09 -0.54
N ASN A 286 -21.89 -4.65 0.40
CA ASN A 286 -21.94 -5.19 1.77
C ASN A 286 -22.16 -6.72 1.84
N ALA A 287 -22.79 -7.29 0.83
CA ALA A 287 -23.01 -8.73 0.76
C ALA A 287 -21.70 -9.52 0.64
N GLU A 288 -20.65 -8.96 0.02
CA GLU A 288 -19.32 -9.59 -0.02
C GLU A 288 -18.70 -9.61 1.38
N VAL A 289 -18.76 -8.49 2.08
CA VAL A 289 -18.22 -8.38 3.45
C VAL A 289 -18.93 -9.33 4.40
N ALA A 290 -20.27 -9.38 4.34
CA ALA A 290 -21.05 -10.32 5.13
C ALA A 290 -20.70 -11.77 4.80
N LEU A 291 -20.59 -12.10 3.50
CA LEU A 291 -20.21 -13.44 3.03
C LEU A 291 -18.86 -13.89 3.59
N ASP A 292 -17.85 -13.04 3.54
CA ASP A 292 -16.52 -13.36 4.07
C ASP A 292 -16.54 -13.63 5.57
N ILE A 293 -17.24 -12.78 6.34
CA ILE A 293 -17.41 -12.96 7.78
C ILE A 293 -18.15 -14.29 8.07
N GLU A 294 -19.27 -14.53 7.40
CA GLU A 294 -20.09 -15.74 7.56
C GLU A 294 -19.32 -17.00 7.20
N MET A 295 -18.46 -16.95 6.17
CA MET A 295 -17.61 -18.09 5.78
C MET A 295 -16.54 -18.37 6.82
N VAL A 296 -15.91 -17.37 7.40
CA VAL A 296 -14.96 -17.57 8.51
C VAL A 296 -15.66 -18.23 9.69
N ILE A 297 -16.82 -17.73 10.12
CA ILE A 297 -17.59 -18.30 11.23
C ILE A 297 -18.03 -19.73 10.92
N SER A 298 -18.48 -19.99 9.69
CA SER A 298 -18.92 -21.32 9.24
C SER A 298 -17.77 -22.34 9.26
N MET A 299 -16.59 -21.93 8.78
CA MET A 299 -15.42 -22.82 8.69
C MET A 299 -14.65 -22.95 10.01
N SER A 300 -14.68 -21.92 10.83
CA SER A 300 -13.93 -21.81 12.09
C SER A 300 -14.84 -21.34 13.24
N PRO A 301 -15.85 -22.12 13.66
CA PRO A 301 -16.86 -21.67 14.62
C PRO A 301 -16.32 -21.40 16.04
N GLY A 302 -15.08 -21.76 16.33
CA GLY A 302 -14.40 -21.47 17.58
C GLY A 302 -13.40 -20.32 17.49
N VAL A 303 -13.36 -19.59 16.38
CA VAL A 303 -12.47 -18.42 16.22
C VAL A 303 -12.78 -17.38 17.30
N ALA A 304 -11.72 -16.81 17.92
CA ALA A 304 -11.90 -15.90 19.04
C ALA A 304 -12.37 -14.50 18.58
N LYS A 305 -11.87 -14.03 17.44
CA LYS A 305 -12.17 -12.71 16.87
C LYS A 305 -12.01 -12.71 15.36
N ILE A 306 -12.77 -11.84 14.70
CA ILE A 306 -12.53 -11.45 13.31
C ILE A 306 -12.28 -9.95 13.29
N TYR A 307 -11.09 -9.55 12.79
CA TYR A 307 -10.75 -8.16 12.54
C TYR A 307 -11.14 -7.82 11.11
N VAL A 308 -12.06 -6.87 10.94
CA VAL A 308 -12.53 -6.39 9.64
C VAL A 308 -11.78 -5.11 9.32
N TYR A 309 -10.75 -5.21 8.49
CA TYR A 309 -9.96 -4.08 8.00
C TYR A 309 -10.70 -3.47 6.83
N GLU A 310 -11.31 -2.30 7.05
CA GLU A 310 -12.24 -1.70 6.09
C GLU A 310 -11.80 -0.31 5.65
N ALA A 311 -11.76 -0.09 4.35
CA ALA A 311 -11.43 1.18 3.71
C ALA A 311 -12.47 1.55 2.65
N PRO A 312 -12.66 2.86 2.36
CA PRO A 312 -13.46 3.29 1.22
C PRO A 312 -12.93 2.73 -0.10
N ASN A 313 -13.82 2.53 -1.06
CA ASN A 313 -13.42 2.18 -2.42
C ASN A 313 -13.55 3.41 -3.33
N PRO A 314 -12.46 3.92 -3.95
CA PRO A 314 -11.11 3.35 -3.97
C PRO A 314 -10.25 3.77 -2.75
N SER A 315 -9.48 2.82 -2.23
CA SER A 315 -8.30 3.08 -1.37
C SER A 315 -7.15 2.21 -1.85
N PRO A 316 -5.90 2.62 -1.65
CA PRO A 316 -4.76 1.79 -1.99
C PRO A 316 -4.76 0.47 -1.21
N TRP A 317 -4.67 -0.65 -1.89
CA TRP A 317 -4.62 -1.99 -1.25
C TRP A 317 -3.45 -2.12 -0.27
N VAL A 318 -2.35 -1.44 -0.58
CA VAL A 318 -1.13 -1.50 0.22
C VAL A 318 -1.32 -0.93 1.62
N ASP A 319 -2.23 0.03 1.82
CA ASP A 319 -2.51 0.62 3.12
C ASP A 319 -3.18 -0.39 4.04
N LEU A 320 -4.19 -1.14 3.52
CA LEU A 320 -4.84 -2.20 4.27
C LEU A 320 -3.85 -3.33 4.60
N LEU A 321 -3.07 -3.79 3.62
CA LEU A 321 -2.10 -4.87 3.80
C LEU A 321 -0.97 -4.45 4.75
N SER A 322 -0.47 -3.23 4.64
CA SER A 322 0.55 -2.69 5.54
C SER A 322 0.02 -2.58 6.98
N ARG A 323 -1.22 -2.11 7.13
CA ARG A 323 -1.86 -2.03 8.45
C ARG A 323 -2.04 -3.42 9.07
N MET A 324 -2.57 -4.39 8.32
CA MET A 324 -2.72 -5.77 8.79
C MET A 324 -1.39 -6.38 9.23
N ALA A 325 -0.33 -6.19 8.44
CA ALA A 325 1.01 -6.68 8.77
C ALA A 325 1.61 -5.99 10.01
N ASN A 326 1.38 -4.68 10.16
CA ASN A 326 1.88 -3.92 11.31
C ASN A 326 1.13 -4.23 12.61
N ASP A 327 -0.17 -4.42 12.55
CA ASP A 327 -1.01 -4.76 13.69
C ASP A 327 -0.71 -6.18 14.23
N ASN A 328 -0.41 -7.11 13.33
CA ASN A 328 -0.06 -8.51 13.66
C ASN A 328 -1.06 -9.13 14.67
N LEU A 329 -2.37 -8.95 14.43
CA LEU A 329 -3.46 -9.35 15.33
C LEU A 329 -4.11 -10.68 14.95
N ALA A 330 -3.80 -11.22 13.75
CA ALA A 330 -4.43 -12.41 13.18
C ALA A 330 -3.39 -13.42 12.67
#